data_b6de642907a1355fe3aa90447c52a4e9
#
_entry.id   b6de642907a1355fe3aa90447c52a4e9
#
_cell.length_a   1.000
_cell.length_b   1.000
_cell.length_c   1.000
_cell.angle_alpha   90.00
_cell.angle_beta   90.00
_cell.angle_gamma   90.00
#
_symmetry.space_group_name_H-M   'P 1'
#
loop_
_entity.id
_entity.type
_entity.pdbx_description
1 polymer ?
#
loop_
_entity_poly.entity_id
_entity_poly.type
_entity_poly.pdbx_seq_one_letter_code
_entity_poly.pdbx_strand_id
1 'polypeptide(L)'
;VVYVWLDALTNYITGIGYDCDGNSTEQFKKDWPADLHLIGKDIIRFHTIYWPIFIMALDLPLPKQVFGHPWLLQGDGKMSKSKGNVLYADELVDFFGVDAVRYFVLHEMPFENDGVISWELMVERLNSDLANTLGNLVNRTVSMTNKYFGGTVEDKGVVEDVDAELKAVVENASKAVDAKMADLRVADAITEIFNLFKRCNKYIDETTPWVLGKDESKKDRLSTVLWNLIQSISEGARLLESFMPSTSKKILEQLGNGHVTEKPEILFQRMDLEEVMKKVEELHPKVEEKKEEEAVIDIEPKDEITFEQ
;
A
#
# COMPACT_ATOMS: atom_id res chain seq x y z
N VAL A 1 9.22 1.15 41.00
CA VAL A 1 8.54 1.48 39.70
C VAL A 1 9.60 1.38 38.63
N VAL A 2 9.43 0.48 37.68
CA VAL A 2 10.32 0.34 36.51
C VAL A 2 9.82 1.27 35.43
N TYR A 3 10.73 1.94 34.73
CA TYR A 3 10.39 2.79 33.61
C TYR A 3 9.87 1.92 32.44
N VAL A 4 8.62 2.16 32.01
CA VAL A 4 7.91 1.29 31.06
C VAL A 4 8.67 1.06 29.74
N TRP A 5 9.42 2.04 29.25
CA TRP A 5 10.19 1.90 28.01
C TRP A 5 11.40 0.98 28.14
N LEU A 6 11.93 0.76 29.34
CA LEU A 6 12.95 -0.25 29.53
C LEU A 6 12.38 -1.66 29.26
N ASP A 7 11.20 -1.94 29.79
CA ASP A 7 10.48 -3.20 29.52
C ASP A 7 10.08 -3.32 28.05
N ALA A 8 9.39 -2.30 27.52
CA ALA A 8 8.87 -2.32 26.17
C ALA A 8 9.95 -2.49 25.08
N LEU A 9 11.10 -1.83 25.22
CA LEU A 9 12.17 -1.89 24.22
C LEU A 9 12.99 -3.18 24.31
N THR A 10 13.22 -3.72 25.51
CA THR A 10 13.95 -4.99 25.64
C THR A 10 13.21 -6.17 25.01
N ASN A 11 11.90 -6.05 24.76
CA ASN A 11 11.14 -7.06 24.04
C ASN A 11 11.71 -7.36 22.63
N TYR A 12 12.36 -6.39 21.97
CA TYR A 12 13.00 -6.62 20.66
C TYR A 12 14.09 -7.70 20.69
N ILE A 13 14.82 -7.80 21.79
CA ILE A 13 15.88 -8.82 21.93
C ILE A 13 15.39 -10.06 22.66
N THR A 14 14.56 -9.92 23.71
CA THR A 14 14.04 -11.07 24.46
C THR A 14 13.10 -11.92 23.61
N GLY A 15 12.30 -11.29 22.72
CA GLY A 15 11.40 -11.98 21.78
C GLY A 15 12.11 -12.91 20.81
N ILE A 16 13.38 -12.66 20.49
CA ILE A 16 14.23 -13.52 19.64
C ILE A 16 15.20 -14.38 20.43
N GLY A 17 15.11 -14.35 21.77
CA GLY A 17 15.84 -15.27 22.66
C GLY A 17 17.18 -14.77 23.17
N TYR A 18 17.31 -13.45 23.41
CA TYR A 18 18.41 -12.91 24.18
C TYR A 18 18.38 -13.42 25.64
N ASP A 19 19.51 -13.83 26.14
CA ASP A 19 19.72 -14.23 27.55
C ASP A 19 20.95 -13.53 28.13
N CYS A 20 20.75 -12.82 29.24
CA CYS A 20 21.81 -12.08 29.95
C CYS A 20 22.87 -12.98 30.57
N ASP A 21 22.57 -14.26 30.83
CA ASP A 21 23.50 -15.25 31.36
C ASP A 21 24.37 -15.93 30.27
N GLY A 22 24.28 -15.45 29.02
CA GLY A 22 25.12 -15.92 27.92
C GLY A 22 24.56 -17.12 27.13
N ASN A 23 23.34 -17.55 27.43
CA ASN A 23 22.67 -18.69 26.76
C ASN A 23 21.72 -18.26 25.66
N SER A 24 21.98 -17.12 25.04
CA SER A 24 21.15 -16.60 23.94
C SER A 24 20.99 -17.61 22.80
N THR A 25 19.79 -17.65 22.21
CA THR A 25 19.43 -18.59 21.16
C THR A 25 20.22 -18.37 19.87
N GLU A 26 20.27 -19.37 19.00
CA GLU A 26 20.82 -19.23 17.64
C GLU A 26 20.02 -18.23 16.79
N GLN A 27 18.71 -18.08 17.04
CA GLN A 27 17.90 -17.06 16.38
C GLN A 27 18.38 -15.66 16.74
N PHE A 28 18.62 -15.37 18.04
CA PHE A 28 19.17 -14.08 18.46
C PHE A 28 20.51 -13.79 17.77
N LYS A 29 21.42 -14.76 17.77
CA LYS A 29 22.75 -14.60 17.15
C LYS A 29 22.70 -14.31 15.65
N LYS A 30 21.66 -14.84 14.96
CA LYS A 30 21.42 -14.66 13.53
C LYS A 30 20.76 -13.33 13.22
N ASP A 31 19.73 -12.96 14.01
CA ASP A 31 18.79 -11.89 13.66
C ASP A 31 19.16 -10.55 14.33
N TRP A 32 20.06 -10.55 15.33
CA TRP A 32 20.58 -9.34 15.93
C TRP A 32 21.99 -8.99 15.42
N PRO A 33 22.31 -7.73 15.09
CA PRO A 33 21.48 -6.53 15.22
C PRO A 33 20.38 -6.43 14.15
N ALA A 34 19.26 -5.78 14.51
CA ALA A 34 18.19 -5.51 13.57
C ALA A 34 18.68 -4.62 12.42
N ASP A 35 18.28 -4.96 11.19
CA ASP A 35 18.58 -4.13 10.01
C ASP A 35 17.79 -2.83 10.04
N LEU A 36 16.51 -2.90 10.45
CA LEU A 36 15.62 -1.76 10.50
C LEU A 36 14.64 -1.86 11.66
N HIS A 37 14.55 -0.79 12.47
CA HIS A 37 13.40 -0.52 13.32
C HIS A 37 12.44 0.42 12.59
N LEU A 38 11.32 -0.10 12.11
CA LEU A 38 10.24 0.66 11.49
C LEU A 38 9.17 0.97 12.53
N ILE A 39 9.02 2.23 12.87
CA ILE A 39 8.20 2.69 14.00
C ILE A 39 7.37 3.93 13.64
N GLY A 40 6.36 4.26 14.45
CA GLY A 40 5.69 5.56 14.38
C GLY A 40 6.59 6.71 14.85
N LYS A 41 6.50 7.86 14.22
CA LYS A 41 7.33 9.05 14.57
C LYS A 41 7.15 9.53 16.00
N ASP A 42 6.02 9.22 16.63
CA ASP A 42 5.70 9.59 18.02
C ASP A 42 6.61 8.91 19.06
N ILE A 43 7.18 7.76 18.72
CA ILE A 43 8.08 7.01 19.59
C ILE A 43 9.55 7.03 19.12
N ILE A 44 9.90 7.93 18.20
CA ILE A 44 11.25 8.00 17.62
C ILE A 44 12.32 8.29 18.68
N ARG A 45 12.02 9.13 19.69
CA ARG A 45 12.94 9.45 20.80
C ARG A 45 13.36 8.19 21.56
N PHE A 46 12.43 7.28 21.80
CA PHE A 46 12.69 6.06 22.55
C PHE A 46 13.59 5.11 21.79
N HIS A 47 13.49 5.07 20.46
CA HIS A 47 14.27 4.19 19.61
C HIS A 47 15.61 4.76 19.15
N THR A 48 15.77 6.10 19.19
CA THR A 48 17.00 6.75 18.75
C THR A 48 17.89 7.24 19.91
N ILE A 49 17.35 7.36 21.12
CA ILE A 49 18.11 7.79 22.30
C ILE A 49 18.14 6.69 23.35
N TYR A 50 16.98 6.29 23.91
CA TYR A 50 16.97 5.36 25.03
C TYR A 50 17.38 3.94 24.65
N TRP A 51 16.86 3.45 23.52
CA TRP A 51 17.17 2.10 23.05
C TRP A 51 18.67 1.90 22.74
N PRO A 52 19.35 2.77 22.01
CA PRO A 52 20.81 2.72 21.87
C PRO A 52 21.55 2.69 23.20
N ILE A 53 21.14 3.51 24.18
CA ILE A 53 21.78 3.52 25.51
C ILE A 53 21.63 2.15 26.20
N PHE A 54 20.43 1.53 26.14
CA PHE A 54 20.21 0.21 26.74
C PHE A 54 21.04 -0.88 26.06
N ILE A 55 21.10 -0.88 24.74
CA ILE A 55 21.90 -1.84 23.95
C ILE A 55 23.40 -1.67 24.24
N MET A 56 23.88 -0.44 24.32
CA MET A 56 25.28 -0.16 24.72
C MET A 56 25.58 -0.62 26.14
N ALA A 57 24.64 -0.45 27.07
CA ALA A 57 24.81 -0.94 28.46
C ALA A 57 24.85 -2.47 28.55
N LEU A 58 24.28 -3.18 27.56
CA LEU A 58 24.35 -4.64 27.44
C LEU A 58 25.55 -5.12 26.62
N ASP A 59 26.41 -4.21 26.18
CA ASP A 59 27.55 -4.49 25.28
C ASP A 59 27.17 -5.22 23.99
N LEU A 60 25.97 -4.86 23.45
CA LEU A 60 25.44 -5.42 22.21
C LEU A 60 25.62 -4.43 21.04
N PRO A 61 25.72 -4.93 19.80
CA PRO A 61 25.75 -4.09 18.60
C PRO A 61 24.43 -3.34 18.41
N LEU A 62 24.52 -2.08 17.97
CA LEU A 62 23.36 -1.23 17.72
C LEU A 62 22.57 -1.69 16.47
N PRO A 63 21.24 -1.45 16.42
CA PRO A 63 20.47 -1.56 15.20
C PRO A 63 21.08 -0.72 14.08
N LYS A 64 21.00 -1.20 12.83
CA LYS A 64 21.64 -0.53 11.69
C LYS A 64 20.89 0.74 11.27
N GLN A 65 19.56 0.74 11.39
CA GLN A 65 18.71 1.86 11.00
C GLN A 65 17.45 1.94 11.88
N VAL A 66 17.01 3.16 12.16
CA VAL A 66 15.69 3.46 12.74
C VAL A 66 14.97 4.39 11.78
N PHE A 67 13.75 4.04 11.40
CA PHE A 67 12.90 4.82 10.53
C PHE A 67 11.55 5.08 11.18
N GLY A 68 11.20 6.36 11.36
CA GLY A 68 9.93 6.80 11.93
C GLY A 68 8.95 7.20 10.83
N HIS A 69 7.92 6.40 10.59
CA HIS A 69 6.86 6.75 9.64
C HIS A 69 5.90 7.81 10.23
N PRO A 70 5.26 8.65 9.40
CA PRO A 70 4.32 9.67 9.84
C PRO A 70 3.00 9.09 10.35
N TRP A 71 2.11 9.97 10.80
CA TRP A 71 0.78 9.59 11.26
C TRP A 71 -0.21 9.46 10.11
N LEU A 72 -1.20 8.61 10.33
CA LEU A 72 -2.42 8.57 9.54
C LEU A 72 -3.48 9.41 10.25
N LEU A 73 -3.93 10.48 9.60
CA LEU A 73 -4.88 11.43 10.12
C LEU A 73 -6.26 11.22 9.48
N GLN A 74 -7.32 11.58 10.20
CA GLN A 74 -8.66 11.70 9.64
C GLN A 74 -9.12 13.16 9.73
N GLY A 75 -9.45 13.77 8.58
CA GLY A 75 -9.75 15.19 8.53
C GLY A 75 -8.60 16.03 9.06
N ASP A 76 -8.90 16.98 9.94
CA ASP A 76 -7.93 17.94 10.48
C ASP A 76 -7.14 17.41 11.68
N GLY A 77 -7.26 16.13 12.04
CA GLY A 77 -6.67 15.69 13.28
C GLY A 77 -6.39 14.22 13.46
N LYS A 78 -5.71 13.94 14.56
CA LYS A 78 -5.39 12.60 15.01
C LYS A 78 -6.66 11.81 15.29
N MET A 79 -6.72 10.56 14.80
CA MET A 79 -7.80 9.64 15.15
C MET A 79 -7.83 9.39 16.66
N SER A 80 -9.01 9.47 17.27
CA SER A 80 -9.19 9.23 18.70
C SER A 80 -10.55 8.57 18.95
N LYS A 81 -10.55 7.50 19.75
CA LYS A 81 -11.78 6.81 20.16
C LYS A 81 -12.77 7.75 20.86
N SER A 82 -12.26 8.69 21.65
CA SER A 82 -13.11 9.68 22.36
C SER A 82 -13.77 10.70 21.44
N LYS A 83 -13.23 10.93 20.24
CA LYS A 83 -13.79 11.80 19.23
C LYS A 83 -14.70 11.08 18.23
N GLY A 84 -14.79 9.75 18.32
CA GLY A 84 -15.60 8.94 17.39
C GLY A 84 -15.14 8.99 15.94
N ASN A 85 -13.89 9.43 15.68
CA ASN A 85 -13.33 9.58 14.35
C ASN A 85 -12.29 8.50 14.00
N VAL A 86 -12.45 7.29 14.53
CA VAL A 86 -11.55 6.17 14.22
C VAL A 86 -12.10 5.41 13.02
N LEU A 87 -11.25 5.20 12.02
CA LEU A 87 -11.51 4.26 10.94
C LEU A 87 -10.87 2.93 11.31
N TYR A 88 -11.67 1.88 11.36
CA TYR A 88 -11.19 0.54 11.68
C TYR A 88 -10.78 -0.21 10.42
N ALA A 89 -9.65 -0.90 10.49
CA ALA A 89 -9.08 -1.58 9.34
C ALA A 89 -9.97 -2.71 8.81
N ASP A 90 -10.68 -3.42 9.68
CA ASP A 90 -11.65 -4.45 9.35
C ASP A 90 -12.84 -3.88 8.58
N GLU A 91 -13.41 -2.76 9.01
CA GLU A 91 -14.47 -2.07 8.27
C GLU A 91 -14.00 -1.65 6.85
N LEU A 92 -12.80 -1.07 6.74
CA LEU A 92 -12.25 -0.70 5.44
C LEU A 92 -12.06 -1.92 4.54
N VAL A 93 -11.62 -3.04 5.10
CA VAL A 93 -11.46 -4.31 4.36
C VAL A 93 -12.80 -4.88 3.90
N ASP A 94 -13.85 -4.79 4.73
CA ASP A 94 -15.20 -5.23 4.36
C ASP A 94 -15.79 -4.41 3.20
N PHE A 95 -15.48 -3.11 3.13
CA PHE A 95 -15.92 -2.25 2.03
C PHE A 95 -15.09 -2.44 0.76
N PHE A 96 -13.78 -2.41 0.86
CA PHE A 96 -12.86 -2.24 -0.27
C PHE A 96 -12.06 -3.50 -0.62
N GLY A 97 -11.97 -4.46 0.29
CA GLY A 97 -11.07 -5.61 0.20
C GLY A 97 -9.65 -5.30 0.64
N VAL A 98 -8.93 -6.34 1.06
CA VAL A 98 -7.58 -6.22 1.66
C VAL A 98 -6.59 -5.48 0.76
N ASP A 99 -6.50 -5.86 -0.52
CA ASP A 99 -5.49 -5.29 -1.41
C ASP A 99 -5.75 -3.82 -1.75
N ALA A 100 -7.02 -3.39 -1.82
CA ALA A 100 -7.35 -1.99 -2.02
C ALA A 100 -6.98 -1.14 -0.78
N VAL A 101 -7.23 -1.65 0.42
CA VAL A 101 -6.80 -0.99 1.68
C VAL A 101 -5.28 -0.92 1.75
N ARG A 102 -4.56 -2.00 1.41
CA ARG A 102 -3.10 -2.01 1.35
C ARG A 102 -2.55 -0.98 0.37
N TYR A 103 -3.10 -0.96 -0.85
CA TYR A 103 -2.75 0.05 -1.85
C TYR A 103 -2.89 1.46 -1.29
N PHE A 104 -4.06 1.76 -0.73
CA PHE A 104 -4.35 3.09 -0.21
C PHE A 104 -3.37 3.49 0.89
N VAL A 105 -3.21 2.67 1.92
CA VAL A 105 -2.33 2.98 3.07
C VAL A 105 -0.87 3.13 2.64
N LEU A 106 -0.40 2.31 1.70
CA LEU A 106 1.00 2.35 1.25
C LEU A 106 1.26 3.47 0.22
N HIS A 107 0.24 3.86 -0.55
CA HIS A 107 0.38 4.88 -1.60
C HIS A 107 0.10 6.30 -1.08
N GLU A 108 -0.97 6.49 -0.27
CA GLU A 108 -1.40 7.81 0.20
C GLU A 108 -0.69 8.27 1.49
N MET A 109 0.15 7.42 2.08
CA MET A 109 1.02 7.79 3.20
C MET A 109 2.47 7.89 2.72
N PRO A 110 2.86 8.99 2.06
CA PRO A 110 4.28 9.22 1.80
C PRO A 110 5.00 9.33 3.14
N PHE A 111 6.09 8.58 3.32
CA PHE A 111 6.80 8.53 4.61
C PHE A 111 7.45 9.87 5.03
N GLU A 112 7.36 10.87 4.21
CA GLU A 112 7.87 12.23 4.46
C GLU A 112 6.88 13.12 5.20
N ASN A 113 5.56 12.88 5.05
CA ASN A 113 4.50 13.71 5.61
C ASN A 113 3.35 12.87 6.18
N ASP A 114 2.58 13.46 7.10
CA ASP A 114 1.37 12.82 7.59
C ASP A 114 0.37 12.60 6.45
N GLY A 115 -0.20 11.40 6.40
CA GLY A 115 -1.23 11.03 5.43
C GLY A 115 -2.63 11.29 5.98
N VAL A 116 -3.55 11.63 5.09
CA VAL A 116 -4.97 11.76 5.43
C VAL A 116 -5.74 10.59 4.82
N ILE A 117 -6.59 9.96 5.62
CA ILE A 117 -7.52 8.93 5.16
C ILE A 117 -8.96 9.45 5.26
N SER A 118 -9.73 9.25 4.20
CA SER A 118 -11.18 9.47 4.22
C SER A 118 -11.87 8.47 3.29
N TRP A 119 -13.16 8.27 3.50
CA TRP A 119 -13.97 7.40 2.65
C TRP A 119 -14.00 7.89 1.20
N GLU A 120 -14.10 9.20 1.01
CA GLU A 120 -14.10 9.85 -0.31
C GLU A 120 -12.81 9.57 -1.07
N LEU A 121 -11.67 9.74 -0.41
CA LEU A 121 -10.36 9.51 -1.01
C LEU A 121 -10.15 8.02 -1.33
N MET A 122 -10.61 7.12 -0.45
CA MET A 122 -10.60 5.68 -0.70
C MET A 122 -11.40 5.29 -1.95
N VAL A 123 -12.63 5.81 -2.09
CA VAL A 123 -13.48 5.58 -3.27
C VAL A 123 -12.85 6.17 -4.53
N GLU A 124 -12.29 7.38 -4.44
CA GLU A 124 -11.59 8.01 -5.57
C GLU A 124 -10.43 7.15 -6.06
N ARG A 125 -9.55 6.71 -5.17
CA ARG A 125 -8.40 5.87 -5.52
C ARG A 125 -8.80 4.49 -6.04
N LEU A 126 -9.80 3.86 -5.42
CA LEU A 126 -10.35 2.61 -5.93
C LEU A 126 -10.83 2.77 -7.37
N ASN A 127 -11.59 3.82 -7.65
CA ASN A 127 -12.18 4.04 -8.97
C ASN A 127 -11.14 4.45 -10.03
N SER A 128 -10.25 5.40 -9.70
CA SER A 128 -9.28 5.96 -10.65
C SER A 128 -8.10 5.02 -10.91
N ASP A 129 -7.50 4.52 -9.88
CA ASP A 129 -6.24 3.79 -10.00
C ASP A 129 -6.49 2.28 -10.14
N LEU A 130 -7.25 1.70 -9.22
CA LEU A 130 -7.42 0.25 -9.19
C LEU A 130 -8.41 -0.26 -10.23
N ALA A 131 -9.62 0.30 -10.30
CA ALA A 131 -10.62 -0.15 -11.24
C ALA A 131 -10.33 0.34 -12.68
N ASN A 132 -10.01 1.64 -12.84
CA ASN A 132 -9.87 2.24 -14.17
C ASN A 132 -8.48 1.97 -14.77
N THR A 133 -7.39 2.31 -14.05
CA THR A 133 -6.04 2.16 -14.61
C THR A 133 -5.63 0.70 -14.69
N LEU A 134 -5.78 -0.08 -13.61
CA LEU A 134 -5.30 -1.47 -13.55
C LEU A 134 -6.36 -2.47 -13.99
N GLY A 135 -7.54 -2.47 -13.37
CA GLY A 135 -8.59 -3.47 -13.62
C GLY A 135 -9.08 -3.44 -15.08
N ASN A 136 -9.32 -2.24 -15.61
CA ASN A 136 -9.74 -2.08 -17.00
C ASN A 136 -8.62 -2.48 -17.99
N LEU A 137 -7.35 -2.21 -17.70
CA LEU A 137 -6.22 -2.62 -18.51
C LEU A 137 -6.16 -4.14 -18.67
N VAL A 138 -6.22 -4.88 -17.56
CA VAL A 138 -6.21 -6.36 -17.57
C VAL A 138 -7.41 -6.90 -18.30
N ASN A 139 -8.62 -6.41 -17.99
CA ASN A 139 -9.87 -6.85 -18.64
C ASN A 139 -9.83 -6.62 -20.17
N ARG A 140 -9.43 -5.43 -20.61
CA ARG A 140 -9.31 -5.11 -22.05
C ARG A 140 -8.31 -6.03 -22.75
N THR A 141 -7.17 -6.30 -22.15
CA THR A 141 -6.13 -7.16 -22.72
C THR A 141 -6.61 -8.59 -22.85
N VAL A 142 -7.19 -9.18 -21.80
CA VAL A 142 -7.77 -10.52 -21.82
C VAL A 142 -8.91 -10.62 -22.84
N SER A 143 -9.83 -9.65 -22.83
CA SER A 143 -10.98 -9.63 -23.75
C SER A 143 -10.57 -9.52 -25.21
N MET A 144 -9.57 -8.68 -25.54
CA MET A 144 -9.05 -8.57 -26.91
C MET A 144 -8.33 -9.84 -27.35
N THR A 145 -7.56 -10.47 -26.48
CA THR A 145 -6.86 -11.73 -26.76
C THR A 145 -7.87 -12.85 -27.03
N ASN A 146 -8.92 -12.97 -26.23
CA ASN A 146 -10.01 -13.93 -26.50
C ASN A 146 -10.72 -13.65 -27.82
N LYS A 147 -11.08 -12.39 -28.04
CA LYS A 147 -11.85 -11.98 -29.22
C LYS A 147 -11.13 -12.24 -30.54
N TYR A 148 -9.84 -11.94 -30.60
CA TYR A 148 -9.10 -11.96 -31.89
C TYR A 148 -8.29 -13.25 -32.08
N PHE A 149 -7.94 -13.96 -31.00
CA PHE A 149 -7.05 -15.12 -31.03
C PHE A 149 -7.57 -16.36 -30.26
N GLY A 150 -8.81 -16.33 -29.78
CA GLY A 150 -9.36 -17.46 -29.02
C GLY A 150 -8.60 -17.74 -27.72
N GLY A 151 -7.99 -16.71 -27.12
CA GLY A 151 -7.33 -16.79 -25.82
C GLY A 151 -5.82 -17.07 -25.87
N THR A 152 -5.21 -17.27 -27.06
CA THR A 152 -3.76 -17.56 -27.13
C THR A 152 -3.08 -16.65 -28.12
N VAL A 153 -2.04 -15.95 -27.68
CA VAL A 153 -1.17 -15.10 -28.50
C VAL A 153 0.29 -15.43 -28.29
N GLU A 154 1.08 -15.14 -29.29
CA GLU A 154 2.54 -15.28 -29.28
C GLU A 154 3.19 -14.07 -29.96
N ASP A 155 4.48 -13.82 -29.66
CA ASP A 155 5.23 -12.82 -30.38
C ASP A 155 5.49 -13.25 -31.81
N LYS A 156 5.00 -12.48 -32.76
CA LYS A 156 5.25 -12.69 -34.20
C LYS A 156 6.42 -11.85 -34.73
N GLY A 157 7.09 -11.09 -33.85
CA GLY A 157 8.25 -10.29 -34.22
C GLY A 157 7.97 -9.09 -35.14
N VAL A 158 6.71 -8.69 -35.30
CA VAL A 158 6.33 -7.50 -36.08
C VAL A 158 6.45 -6.26 -35.19
N VAL A 159 7.62 -5.63 -35.20
CA VAL A 159 8.02 -4.55 -34.27
C VAL A 159 7.84 -3.18 -34.91
N GLU A 160 7.40 -2.20 -34.15
CA GLU A 160 7.33 -0.77 -34.46
C GLU A 160 8.01 0.06 -33.35
N ASP A 161 8.32 1.33 -33.62
CA ASP A 161 9.04 2.21 -32.67
C ASP A 161 8.36 2.30 -31.28
N VAL A 162 7.05 2.29 -31.25
CA VAL A 162 6.24 2.34 -30.02
C VAL A 162 6.49 1.14 -29.08
N ASP A 163 6.89 -0.01 -29.64
CA ASP A 163 7.22 -1.21 -28.84
C ASP A 163 8.53 -1.02 -28.08
N ALA A 164 9.51 -0.35 -28.68
CA ALA A 164 10.79 -0.05 -28.03
C ALA A 164 10.58 0.89 -26.81
N GLU A 165 9.68 1.87 -26.90
CA GLU A 165 9.35 2.73 -25.78
C GLU A 165 8.69 1.96 -24.63
N LEU A 166 7.75 1.06 -24.93
CA LEU A 166 7.12 0.21 -23.90
C LEU A 166 8.17 -0.68 -23.23
N LYS A 167 8.99 -1.34 -24.02
CA LYS A 167 10.06 -2.24 -23.56
C LYS A 167 11.05 -1.52 -22.63
N ALA A 168 11.46 -0.31 -22.97
CA ALA A 168 12.35 0.49 -22.16
C ALA A 168 11.75 0.81 -20.79
N VAL A 169 10.46 1.10 -20.70
CA VAL A 169 9.76 1.32 -19.43
C VAL A 169 9.72 0.05 -18.61
N VAL A 170 9.40 -1.10 -19.20
CA VAL A 170 9.37 -2.41 -18.52
C VAL A 170 10.76 -2.77 -17.97
N GLU A 171 11.81 -2.67 -18.77
CA GLU A 171 13.18 -2.98 -18.38
C GLU A 171 13.70 -2.08 -17.24
N ASN A 172 13.21 -0.86 -17.15
CA ASN A 172 13.61 0.08 -16.10
C ASN A 172 12.75 -0.01 -14.84
N ALA A 173 11.54 -0.58 -14.91
CA ALA A 173 10.56 -0.57 -13.82
C ALA A 173 11.08 -1.23 -12.54
N SER A 174 11.67 -2.42 -12.63
CA SER A 174 12.24 -3.13 -11.45
C SER A 174 13.32 -2.30 -10.77
N LYS A 175 14.24 -1.71 -11.53
CA LYS A 175 15.33 -0.89 -11.00
C LYS A 175 14.81 0.38 -10.31
N ALA A 176 13.77 1.00 -10.90
CA ALA A 176 13.14 2.18 -10.33
C ALA A 176 12.44 1.85 -9.00
N VAL A 177 11.69 0.74 -8.96
CA VAL A 177 11.03 0.24 -7.74
C VAL A 177 12.07 -0.08 -6.66
N ASP A 178 13.12 -0.85 -6.99
CA ASP A 178 14.18 -1.22 -6.05
C ASP A 178 14.88 0.01 -5.45
N ALA A 179 15.20 1.01 -6.27
CA ALA A 179 15.81 2.25 -5.81
C ALA A 179 14.90 3.00 -4.82
N LYS A 180 13.58 3.08 -5.10
CA LYS A 180 12.62 3.71 -4.17
C LYS A 180 12.49 2.91 -2.87
N MET A 181 12.45 1.59 -2.96
CA MET A 181 12.35 0.72 -1.77
C MET A 181 13.62 0.78 -0.91
N ALA A 182 14.80 0.88 -1.51
CA ALA A 182 16.06 1.06 -0.78
C ALA A 182 16.07 2.32 0.08
N ASP A 183 15.38 3.37 -0.37
CA ASP A 183 15.21 4.64 0.35
C ASP A 183 13.95 4.66 1.23
N LEU A 184 13.25 3.53 1.40
CA LEU A 184 11.97 3.40 2.11
C LEU A 184 10.84 4.29 1.54
N ARG A 185 10.94 4.70 0.26
CA ARG A 185 9.94 5.51 -0.45
C ARG A 185 8.85 4.61 -1.06
N VAL A 186 8.07 3.97 -0.21
CA VAL A 186 7.08 2.95 -0.60
C VAL A 186 6.01 3.49 -1.55
N ALA A 187 5.48 4.68 -1.28
CA ALA A 187 4.48 5.32 -2.13
C ALA A 187 5.02 5.58 -3.56
N ASP A 188 6.27 6.04 -3.64
CA ASP A 188 6.93 6.26 -4.94
C ASP A 188 7.19 4.93 -5.68
N ALA A 189 7.56 3.87 -4.97
CA ALA A 189 7.74 2.55 -5.57
C ALA A 189 6.43 2.05 -6.22
N ILE A 190 5.30 2.20 -5.54
CA ILE A 190 3.98 1.89 -6.10
C ILE A 190 3.67 2.79 -7.30
N THR A 191 4.00 4.08 -7.22
CA THR A 191 3.84 5.03 -8.33
C THR A 191 4.60 4.58 -9.57
N GLU A 192 5.84 4.09 -9.44
CA GLU A 192 6.62 3.55 -10.56
C GLU A 192 5.94 2.33 -11.20
N ILE A 193 5.35 1.44 -10.41
CA ILE A 193 4.57 0.30 -10.94
C ILE A 193 3.34 0.80 -11.71
N PHE A 194 2.62 1.77 -11.16
CA PHE A 194 1.45 2.34 -11.82
C PHE A 194 1.81 3.16 -13.08
N ASN A 195 3.00 3.75 -13.15
CA ASN A 195 3.52 4.37 -14.36
C ASN A 195 3.69 3.33 -15.50
N LEU A 196 4.13 2.12 -15.17
CA LEU A 196 4.16 1.02 -16.15
C LEU A 196 2.75 0.67 -16.65
N PHE A 197 1.75 0.54 -15.77
CA PHE A 197 0.36 0.28 -16.18
C PHE A 197 -0.24 1.43 -17.02
N LYS A 198 0.06 2.68 -16.67
CA LYS A 198 -0.32 3.85 -17.47
C LYS A 198 0.34 3.82 -18.84
N ARG A 199 1.63 3.42 -18.92
CA ARG A 199 2.31 3.24 -20.23
C ARG A 199 1.66 2.14 -21.07
N CYS A 200 1.24 1.02 -20.45
CA CYS A 200 0.49 -0.04 -21.14
C CYS A 200 -0.85 0.47 -21.68
N ASN A 201 -1.61 1.26 -20.90
CA ASN A 201 -2.83 1.87 -21.39
C ASN A 201 -2.58 2.80 -22.59
N LYS A 202 -1.55 3.66 -22.50
CA LYS A 202 -1.14 4.53 -23.62
C LYS A 202 -0.73 3.72 -24.85
N TYR A 203 -0.04 2.61 -24.67
CA TYR A 203 0.34 1.71 -25.76
C TYR A 203 -0.87 1.09 -26.48
N ILE A 204 -1.93 0.75 -25.73
CA ILE A 204 -3.20 0.32 -26.34
C ILE A 204 -3.78 1.42 -27.23
N ASP A 205 -3.76 2.67 -26.77
CA ASP A 205 -4.33 3.80 -27.52
C ASP A 205 -3.47 4.15 -28.75
N GLU A 206 -2.15 4.02 -28.69
CA GLU A 206 -1.21 4.25 -29.79
C GLU A 206 -1.30 3.16 -30.86
N THR A 207 -1.38 1.88 -30.45
CA THR A 207 -1.40 0.74 -31.38
C THR A 207 -2.80 0.41 -31.91
N THR A 208 -3.86 0.96 -31.29
CA THR A 208 -5.25 0.77 -31.70
C THR A 208 -5.62 -0.67 -32.09
N PRO A 209 -5.52 -1.66 -31.16
CA PRO A 209 -5.69 -3.10 -31.47
C PRO A 209 -7.03 -3.42 -32.17
N TRP A 210 -8.08 -2.65 -31.86
CA TRP A 210 -9.41 -2.79 -32.50
C TRP A 210 -9.45 -2.38 -33.96
N VAL A 211 -8.47 -1.58 -34.42
CA VAL A 211 -8.28 -1.25 -35.84
C VAL A 211 -7.49 -2.34 -36.51
N LEU A 212 -6.38 -2.80 -35.88
CA LEU A 212 -5.58 -3.91 -36.39
C LEU A 212 -6.42 -5.18 -36.57
N GLY A 213 -7.32 -5.46 -35.62
CA GLY A 213 -8.20 -6.63 -35.66
C GLY A 213 -9.27 -6.65 -36.76
N LYS A 214 -9.41 -5.58 -37.53
CA LYS A 214 -10.31 -5.55 -38.71
C LYS A 214 -9.60 -5.91 -40.00
N ASP A 215 -8.28 -5.99 -40.03
CA ASP A 215 -7.44 -6.24 -41.19
C ASP A 215 -6.63 -7.53 -40.98
N GLU A 216 -7.00 -8.58 -41.70
CA GLU A 216 -6.35 -9.89 -41.57
C GLU A 216 -4.85 -9.83 -41.90
N SER A 217 -4.41 -8.89 -42.78
CA SER A 217 -2.99 -8.70 -43.09
C SER A 217 -2.17 -8.16 -41.94
N LYS A 218 -2.83 -7.59 -40.91
CA LYS A 218 -2.21 -7.01 -39.68
C LYS A 218 -2.32 -7.92 -38.49
N LYS A 219 -2.74 -9.17 -38.67
CA LYS A 219 -2.98 -10.12 -37.60
C LYS A 219 -1.70 -10.45 -36.79
N ASP A 220 -0.55 -10.61 -37.49
CA ASP A 220 0.73 -10.84 -36.83
C ASP A 220 1.16 -9.63 -36.01
N ARG A 221 0.94 -8.41 -36.51
CA ARG A 221 1.18 -7.19 -35.72
C ARG A 221 0.30 -7.15 -34.49
N LEU A 222 -0.98 -7.45 -34.60
CA LEU A 222 -1.90 -7.52 -33.47
C LEU A 222 -1.48 -8.55 -32.44
N SER A 223 -0.99 -9.72 -32.87
CA SER A 223 -0.49 -10.76 -31.96
C SER A 223 0.72 -10.24 -31.16
N THR A 224 1.69 -9.59 -31.83
CA THR A 224 2.84 -8.97 -31.15
C THR A 224 2.42 -7.88 -30.17
N VAL A 225 1.45 -7.04 -30.53
CA VAL A 225 0.93 -5.99 -29.63
C VAL A 225 0.33 -6.59 -28.36
N LEU A 226 -0.55 -7.58 -28.49
CA LEU A 226 -1.19 -8.23 -27.34
C LEU A 226 -0.19 -9.03 -26.50
N TRP A 227 0.78 -9.67 -27.12
CA TRP A 227 1.88 -10.32 -26.42
C TRP A 227 2.69 -9.33 -25.56
N ASN A 228 3.09 -8.20 -26.14
CA ASN A 228 3.82 -7.14 -25.45
C ASN A 228 3.03 -6.61 -24.24
N LEU A 229 1.72 -6.43 -24.38
CA LEU A 229 0.83 -6.03 -23.27
C LEU A 229 0.82 -7.08 -22.16
N ILE A 230 0.63 -8.37 -22.50
CA ILE A 230 0.60 -9.46 -21.53
C ILE A 230 1.92 -9.53 -20.76
N GLN A 231 3.07 -9.45 -21.44
CA GLN A 231 4.37 -9.50 -20.78
C GLN A 231 4.59 -8.27 -19.88
N SER A 232 4.27 -7.08 -20.36
CA SER A 232 4.44 -5.83 -19.60
C SER A 232 3.55 -5.78 -18.37
N ILE A 233 2.28 -6.17 -18.49
CA ILE A 233 1.35 -6.21 -17.35
C ILE A 233 1.76 -7.29 -16.36
N SER A 234 2.25 -8.45 -16.83
CA SER A 234 2.75 -9.52 -15.97
C SER A 234 3.97 -9.08 -15.17
N GLU A 235 4.87 -8.29 -15.75
CA GLU A 235 6.00 -7.73 -15.02
C GLU A 235 5.54 -6.74 -13.95
N GLY A 236 4.65 -5.82 -14.29
CA GLY A 236 4.03 -4.93 -13.30
C GLY A 236 3.31 -5.69 -12.18
N ALA A 237 2.63 -6.79 -12.51
CA ALA A 237 1.97 -7.64 -11.51
C ALA A 237 2.97 -8.31 -10.55
N ARG A 238 4.12 -8.80 -11.04
CA ARG A 238 5.19 -9.35 -10.18
C ARG A 238 5.74 -8.29 -9.24
N LEU A 239 6.01 -7.08 -9.73
CA LEU A 239 6.45 -5.97 -8.90
C LEU A 239 5.41 -5.57 -7.86
N LEU A 240 4.13 -5.77 -8.16
CA LEU A 240 3.01 -5.47 -7.26
C LEU A 240 2.81 -6.50 -6.14
N GLU A 241 3.42 -7.69 -6.23
CA GLU A 241 3.18 -8.83 -5.33
C GLU A 241 3.38 -8.47 -3.85
N SER A 242 4.43 -7.72 -3.51
CA SER A 242 4.71 -7.31 -2.12
C SER A 242 3.68 -6.32 -1.57
N PHE A 243 3.02 -5.56 -2.44
CA PHE A 243 2.05 -4.52 -2.06
C PHE A 243 0.62 -5.05 -2.07
N MET A 244 0.25 -5.80 -3.12
CA MET A 244 -1.10 -6.30 -3.38
C MET A 244 -1.05 -7.77 -3.82
N PRO A 245 -0.76 -8.70 -2.90
CA PRO A 245 -0.43 -10.10 -3.24
C PRO A 245 -1.57 -10.85 -3.93
N SER A 246 -2.81 -10.66 -3.49
CA SER A 246 -3.97 -11.34 -4.09
C SER A 246 -4.26 -10.82 -5.50
N THR A 247 -4.11 -9.51 -5.70
CA THR A 247 -4.31 -8.87 -7.01
C THR A 247 -3.22 -9.30 -7.99
N SER A 248 -1.96 -9.29 -7.57
CA SER A 248 -0.83 -9.79 -8.36
C SER A 248 -1.09 -11.20 -8.87
N LYS A 249 -1.43 -12.11 -7.95
CA LYS A 249 -1.75 -13.51 -8.28
C LYS A 249 -2.88 -13.61 -9.31
N LYS A 250 -3.99 -12.91 -9.10
CA LYS A 250 -5.14 -12.91 -10.02
C LYS A 250 -4.79 -12.38 -11.41
N ILE A 251 -3.96 -11.35 -11.50
CA ILE A 251 -3.50 -10.82 -12.80
C ILE A 251 -2.68 -11.87 -13.53
N LEU A 252 -1.71 -12.49 -12.86
CA LEU A 252 -0.84 -13.49 -13.47
C LEU A 252 -1.61 -14.74 -13.91
N GLU A 253 -2.59 -15.18 -13.13
CA GLU A 253 -3.50 -16.28 -13.48
C GLU A 253 -4.35 -15.94 -14.71
N GLN A 254 -4.89 -14.72 -14.80
CA GLN A 254 -5.70 -14.30 -15.93
C GLN A 254 -4.90 -14.16 -17.24
N LEU A 255 -3.64 -13.73 -17.14
CA LEU A 255 -2.79 -13.51 -18.31
C LEU A 255 -2.06 -14.77 -18.79
N GLY A 256 -1.85 -15.76 -17.93
CA GLY A 256 -1.38 -17.12 -18.26
C GLY A 256 -0.19 -17.19 -19.21
N ASN A 257 0.73 -16.20 -19.20
CA ASN A 257 1.87 -16.11 -20.11
C ASN A 257 1.50 -16.24 -21.61
N GLY A 258 0.45 -15.53 -22.03
CA GLY A 258 -0.02 -15.52 -23.41
C GLY A 258 -1.16 -16.51 -23.71
N HIS A 259 -1.54 -17.32 -22.71
CA HIS A 259 -2.74 -18.15 -22.75
C HIS A 259 -3.73 -17.65 -21.69
N VAL A 260 -4.51 -16.64 -22.08
CA VAL A 260 -5.35 -15.93 -21.12
C VAL A 260 -6.58 -16.72 -20.71
N THR A 261 -7.14 -16.40 -19.53
CA THR A 261 -8.41 -16.98 -19.06
C THR A 261 -9.55 -16.70 -20.05
N GLU A 262 -10.47 -17.63 -20.17
CA GLU A 262 -11.62 -17.54 -21.07
C GLU A 262 -12.53 -16.35 -20.74
N LYS A 263 -12.74 -16.11 -19.44
CA LYS A 263 -13.55 -14.98 -18.94
C LYS A 263 -12.70 -14.18 -17.95
N PRO A 264 -12.46 -12.88 -18.23
CA PRO A 264 -11.74 -12.04 -17.28
C PRO A 264 -12.56 -11.86 -15.99
N GLU A 265 -11.90 -12.03 -14.85
CA GLU A 265 -12.44 -11.66 -13.56
C GLU A 265 -12.26 -10.15 -13.34
N ILE A 266 -13.30 -9.48 -12.87
CA ILE A 266 -13.20 -8.07 -12.47
C ILE A 266 -12.35 -7.99 -11.21
N LEU A 267 -11.16 -7.38 -11.30
CA LEU A 267 -10.24 -7.23 -10.19
C LEU A 267 -10.77 -6.25 -9.12
N PHE A 268 -11.32 -5.13 -9.57
CA PHE A 268 -11.88 -4.09 -8.71
C PHE A 268 -13.17 -3.56 -9.32
N GLN A 269 -14.23 -3.61 -8.56
CA GLN A 269 -15.52 -3.03 -8.94
C GLN A 269 -15.52 -1.54 -8.56
N ARG A 270 -16.03 -0.70 -9.47
CA ARG A 270 -16.24 0.71 -9.16
C ARG A 270 -17.31 0.86 -8.08
N MET A 271 -17.11 1.82 -7.22
CA MET A 271 -18.04 2.16 -6.14
C MET A 271 -18.62 3.55 -6.35
N ASP A 272 -19.88 3.69 -6.02
CA ASP A 272 -20.54 5.00 -5.92
C ASP A 272 -20.30 5.59 -4.53
N LEU A 273 -19.85 6.85 -4.48
CA LEU A 273 -19.52 7.52 -3.24
C LEU A 273 -20.74 7.71 -2.34
N GLU A 274 -21.90 8.06 -2.94
CA GLU A 274 -23.12 8.31 -2.14
C GLU A 274 -23.63 7.01 -1.51
N GLU A 275 -23.54 5.88 -2.23
CA GLU A 275 -23.90 4.56 -1.70
C GLU A 275 -22.95 4.13 -0.56
N VAL A 276 -21.64 4.39 -0.70
CA VAL A 276 -20.66 4.09 0.35
C VAL A 276 -20.93 4.94 1.59
N MET A 277 -21.10 6.26 1.41
CA MET A 277 -21.35 7.17 2.52
C MET A 277 -22.66 6.85 3.26
N LYS A 278 -23.71 6.46 2.55
CA LYS A 278 -24.95 6.00 3.16
C LYS A 278 -24.74 4.76 4.06
N LYS A 279 -23.99 3.77 3.60
CA LYS A 279 -23.66 2.58 4.41
C LYS A 279 -22.82 2.94 5.63
N VAL A 280 -21.87 3.86 5.47
CA VAL A 280 -21.04 4.36 6.60
C VAL A 280 -21.91 5.05 7.65
N GLU A 281 -22.87 5.88 7.24
CA GLU A 281 -23.81 6.53 8.17
C GLU A 281 -24.72 5.53 8.88
N GLU A 282 -25.12 4.45 8.21
CA GLU A 282 -25.90 3.37 8.81
C GLU A 282 -25.09 2.59 9.87
N LEU A 283 -23.77 2.40 9.65
CA LEU A 283 -22.87 1.75 10.60
C LEU A 283 -22.50 2.66 11.78
N HIS A 284 -22.33 3.94 11.53
CA HIS A 284 -21.93 4.94 12.50
C HIS A 284 -23.00 6.06 12.60
N PRO A 285 -24.21 5.76 13.12
CA PRO A 285 -25.22 6.78 13.27
C PRO A 285 -24.68 7.89 14.18
N LYS A 286 -24.77 9.14 13.73
CA LYS A 286 -24.37 10.31 14.53
C LYS A 286 -25.13 10.26 15.87
N VAL A 287 -24.41 9.99 16.94
CA VAL A 287 -24.95 10.17 18.30
C VAL A 287 -25.11 11.67 18.45
N GLU A 288 -26.37 12.14 18.55
CA GLU A 288 -26.62 13.52 18.94
C GLU A 288 -25.88 13.76 20.27
N GLU A 289 -24.88 14.64 20.25
CA GLU A 289 -24.24 15.11 21.47
C GLU A 289 -25.37 15.74 22.33
N LYS A 290 -25.84 14.99 23.32
CA LYS A 290 -26.51 15.62 24.45
C LYS A 290 -25.48 16.59 25.01
N LYS A 291 -25.72 17.89 24.82
CA LYS A 291 -25.02 18.92 25.58
C LYS A 291 -25.19 18.52 27.04
N GLU A 292 -24.17 17.95 27.65
CA GLU A 292 -24.06 17.89 29.08
C GLU A 292 -24.13 19.37 29.55
N GLU A 293 -25.21 19.74 30.19
CA GLU A 293 -25.26 21.00 30.93
C GLU A 293 -24.05 20.94 31.88
N GLU A 294 -23.09 21.83 31.66
CA GLU A 294 -21.97 22.00 32.57
C GLU A 294 -22.57 22.19 33.96
N ALA A 295 -22.42 21.17 34.80
CA ALA A 295 -22.77 21.30 36.19
C ALA A 295 -21.91 22.43 36.77
N VAL A 296 -22.50 23.58 37.01
CA VAL A 296 -21.82 24.68 37.70
C VAL A 296 -21.48 24.16 39.10
N ILE A 297 -20.24 23.69 39.23
CA ILE A 297 -19.70 23.34 40.55
C ILE A 297 -19.39 24.67 41.23
N ASP A 298 -20.28 25.04 42.13
CA ASP A 298 -20.06 26.18 43.01
C ASP A 298 -18.94 25.82 43.98
N ILE A 299 -17.73 26.23 43.62
CA ILE A 299 -16.55 26.03 44.47
C ILE A 299 -16.48 27.23 45.40
N GLU A 300 -16.82 27.05 46.66
CA GLU A 300 -16.48 28.05 47.69
C GLU A 300 -14.98 28.32 47.65
N PRO A 301 -14.56 29.60 47.57
CA PRO A 301 -13.14 29.93 47.57
C PRO A 301 -12.50 29.46 48.87
N LYS A 302 -11.51 28.56 48.75
CA LYS A 302 -10.65 28.21 49.90
C LYS A 302 -9.71 29.37 50.17
N ASP A 303 -9.49 29.65 51.47
CA ASP A 303 -8.54 30.64 51.89
C ASP A 303 -7.14 30.40 51.27
N GLU A 304 -6.49 31.48 50.79
CA GLU A 304 -5.14 31.43 50.23
C GLU A 304 -4.17 30.86 51.30
N ILE A 305 -3.53 29.77 50.95
CA ILE A 305 -2.45 29.20 51.79
C ILE A 305 -1.21 30.04 51.49
N THR A 306 -0.81 30.90 52.46
CA THR A 306 0.43 31.64 52.37
C THR A 306 1.61 30.72 52.72
N PHE A 307 2.78 30.93 52.09
CA PHE A 307 3.99 30.11 52.22
C PHE A 307 4.67 30.16 53.60
N GLU A 308 4.05 30.75 54.61
CA GLU A 308 4.55 30.89 55.99
C GLU A 308 3.92 29.94 56.98
N GLN A 309 3.19 28.93 56.51
CA GLN A 309 2.65 27.89 57.40
C GLN A 309 3.22 26.49 56.99
#